data_3f690285e7419dda23873fb46b33710d
#
_entry.id   3f690285e7419dda23873fb46b33710d
#
_cell.length_a   1.000
_cell.length_b   1.000
_cell.length_c   1.000
_cell.angle_alpha   90.00
_cell.angle_beta   90.00
_cell.angle_gamma   90.00
#
_symmetry.space_group_name_H-M   'P 1'
#
loop_
_entity.id
_entity.type
_entity.pdbx_description
1 polymer ?
#
loop_
_entity_poly.entity_id
_entity_poly.type
_entity_poly.pdbx_seq_one_letter_code
_entity_poly.pdbx_strand_id
1 'polypeptide(L)'
;MCIRDRYYGTREEMREQIIHLLGGRVAEKLTLDDISTGASNDIQRATDIAREMVTKYGFSDKLGPVNYSNSDEVFLGNQITSTKAYSEETANEIDEEVKRIVEEAYDAAMTILEEHREQLTAVAQGLLAIETLDGDQFVALFDGSMTPEELAEEQRVMQEERKAKDKQEAKAAIRQRKLKQKQEMEEAERKKQEALDELTEMIEEQGKNARFKPKVMTYNDMTNTAEPVEKEEVKAEDTEDESNS
;
A
#
# COMPACT_ATOMS: atom_id res chain seq x y z
N MET A 1 33.64 12.02 1.82
CA MET A 1 33.43 11.59 0.43
C MET A 1 32.47 10.40 0.48
N CYS A 2 31.18 10.63 0.17
CA CYS A 2 30.17 9.57 0.22
C CYS A 2 30.31 8.68 -1.01
N ILE A 3 30.81 7.46 -0.82
CA ILE A 3 31.00 6.43 -1.87
C ILE A 3 29.65 5.75 -2.24
N ARG A 4 28.53 6.43 -2.08
CA ARG A 4 27.21 5.80 -2.29
C ARG A 4 26.67 5.93 -3.72
N ASP A 5 27.33 6.69 -4.58
CA ASP A 5 26.95 6.83 -5.99
C ASP A 5 27.94 6.03 -6.86
N ARG A 6 27.82 4.70 -6.84
CA ARG A 6 28.50 3.86 -7.83
C ARG A 6 27.71 3.98 -9.14
N TYR A 7 28.21 4.80 -10.04
CA TYR A 7 27.68 4.94 -11.40
C TYR A 7 27.99 3.73 -12.28
N TYR A 8 28.80 2.78 -11.80
CA TYR A 8 29.27 1.65 -12.58
C TYR A 8 28.98 0.34 -11.87
N GLY A 9 28.15 -0.52 -12.47
CA GLY A 9 27.95 -1.89 -12.05
C GLY A 9 29.13 -2.77 -12.50
N THR A 10 29.60 -3.66 -11.64
CA THR A 10 30.58 -4.67 -11.98
C THR A 10 29.91 -5.89 -12.63
N ARG A 11 30.67 -6.74 -13.33
CA ARG A 11 30.19 -8.02 -13.86
C ARG A 11 29.57 -8.88 -12.74
N GLU A 12 30.18 -8.91 -11.57
CA GLU A 12 29.72 -9.70 -10.44
C GLU A 12 28.43 -9.15 -9.85
N GLU A 13 28.32 -7.83 -9.66
CA GLU A 13 27.05 -7.21 -9.17
C GLU A 13 25.86 -7.49 -10.12
N MET A 14 26.08 -7.47 -11.43
CA MET A 14 25.05 -7.82 -12.40
C MET A 14 24.67 -9.31 -12.34
N ARG A 15 25.65 -10.19 -12.11
CA ARG A 15 25.42 -11.62 -11.92
C ARG A 15 24.62 -11.90 -10.64
N GLU A 16 24.99 -11.28 -9.52
CA GLU A 16 24.23 -11.36 -8.25
C GLU A 16 22.78 -10.87 -8.42
N GLN A 17 22.58 -9.83 -9.21
CA GLN A 17 21.24 -9.32 -9.52
C GLN A 17 20.41 -10.35 -10.31
N ILE A 18 21.00 -11.07 -11.26
CA ILE A 18 20.31 -12.15 -11.97
C ILE A 18 19.95 -13.28 -11.03
N ILE A 19 20.89 -13.71 -10.15
CA ILE A 19 20.65 -14.73 -9.12
C ILE A 19 19.48 -14.34 -8.23
N HIS A 20 19.44 -13.08 -7.78
CA HIS A 20 18.35 -12.55 -6.95
C HIS A 20 16.99 -12.62 -7.66
N LEU A 21 16.92 -12.20 -8.92
CA LEU A 21 15.69 -12.24 -9.72
C LEU A 21 15.17 -13.67 -9.92
N LEU A 22 16.07 -14.64 -10.06
CA LEU A 22 15.70 -16.06 -10.25
C LEU A 22 15.31 -16.77 -8.95
N GLY A 23 15.61 -16.18 -7.79
CA GLY A 23 15.38 -16.80 -6.47
C GLY A 23 13.93 -17.23 -6.24
N GLY A 24 12.95 -16.41 -6.63
CA GLY A 24 11.52 -16.76 -6.52
C GLY A 24 11.15 -18.00 -7.33
N ARG A 25 11.64 -18.10 -8.57
CA ARG A 25 11.43 -19.26 -9.45
C ARG A 25 12.04 -20.55 -8.88
N VAL A 26 13.23 -20.42 -8.32
CA VAL A 26 13.94 -21.54 -7.70
C VAL A 26 13.22 -21.98 -6.42
N ALA A 27 12.75 -21.05 -5.60
CA ALA A 27 11.99 -21.36 -4.39
C ALA A 27 10.68 -22.12 -4.71
N GLU A 28 9.96 -21.73 -5.76
CA GLU A 28 8.78 -22.47 -6.24
C GLU A 28 9.14 -23.93 -6.59
N LYS A 29 10.20 -24.13 -7.35
CA LYS A 29 10.65 -25.47 -7.75
C LYS A 29 11.06 -26.33 -6.56
N LEU A 30 11.69 -25.74 -5.54
CA LEU A 30 12.14 -26.45 -4.35
C LEU A 30 11.00 -26.83 -3.38
N THR A 31 9.89 -26.06 -3.40
CA THR A 31 8.85 -26.19 -2.36
C THR A 31 7.51 -26.68 -2.88
N LEU A 32 7.15 -26.41 -4.14
CA LEU A 32 5.80 -26.61 -4.64
C LEU A 32 5.67 -27.76 -5.66
N ASP A 33 6.76 -28.43 -6.05
CA ASP A 33 6.82 -29.45 -7.12
C ASP A 33 6.28 -28.98 -8.50
N ASP A 34 5.79 -27.74 -8.58
CA ASP A 34 5.26 -27.11 -9.77
C ASP A 34 5.75 -25.66 -9.89
N ILE A 35 5.70 -25.11 -11.05
CA ILE A 35 6.19 -23.78 -11.38
C ILE A 35 5.07 -22.94 -11.96
N SER A 36 4.89 -21.74 -11.38
CA SER A 36 3.84 -20.82 -11.79
C SER A 36 4.32 -19.79 -12.84
N THR A 37 3.40 -19.03 -13.40
CA THR A 37 3.71 -17.89 -14.27
C THR A 37 4.15 -16.64 -13.50
N GLY A 38 4.15 -16.66 -12.17
CA GLY A 38 4.42 -15.51 -11.30
C GLY A 38 5.81 -14.91 -11.52
N ALA A 39 6.81 -15.73 -11.79
CA ALA A 39 8.19 -15.30 -12.03
C ALA A 39 8.46 -14.77 -13.46
N SER A 40 7.45 -14.60 -14.31
CA SER A 40 7.66 -14.24 -15.73
C SER A 40 8.39 -12.90 -15.93
N ASN A 41 8.06 -11.89 -15.12
CA ASN A 41 8.70 -10.58 -15.16
C ASN A 41 10.17 -10.65 -14.70
N ASP A 42 10.44 -11.41 -13.66
CA ASP A 42 11.80 -11.56 -13.13
C ASP A 42 12.69 -12.33 -14.09
N ILE A 43 12.18 -13.36 -14.75
CA ILE A 43 12.88 -14.08 -15.83
C ILE A 43 13.19 -13.14 -17.01
N GLN A 44 12.23 -12.30 -17.41
CA GLN A 44 12.47 -11.33 -18.47
C GLN A 44 13.57 -10.35 -18.08
N ARG A 45 13.51 -9.74 -16.90
CA ARG A 45 14.54 -8.81 -16.39
C ARG A 45 15.91 -9.48 -16.26
N ALA A 46 15.98 -10.71 -15.78
CA ALA A 46 17.20 -11.48 -15.70
C ALA A 46 17.82 -11.70 -17.10
N THR A 47 16.99 -12.02 -18.08
CA THR A 47 17.41 -12.18 -19.48
C THR A 47 17.90 -10.88 -20.10
N ASP A 48 17.21 -9.76 -19.83
CA ASP A 48 17.59 -8.43 -20.31
C ASP A 48 18.96 -8.00 -19.72
N ILE A 49 19.18 -8.21 -18.43
CA ILE A 49 20.47 -7.95 -17.78
C ILE A 49 21.57 -8.81 -18.39
N ALA A 50 21.35 -10.13 -18.55
CA ALA A 50 22.33 -11.02 -19.17
C ALA A 50 22.65 -10.59 -20.62
N ARG A 51 21.65 -10.17 -21.38
CA ARG A 51 21.83 -9.63 -22.75
C ARG A 51 22.64 -8.33 -22.74
N GLU A 52 22.40 -7.41 -21.81
CA GLU A 52 23.22 -6.20 -21.68
C GLU A 52 24.67 -6.51 -21.30
N MET A 53 24.89 -7.49 -20.42
CA MET A 53 26.24 -7.95 -20.03
C MET A 53 27.03 -8.39 -21.27
N VAL A 54 26.40 -9.13 -22.16
CA VAL A 54 27.05 -9.66 -23.36
C VAL A 54 27.19 -8.60 -24.46
N THR A 55 26.09 -7.90 -24.78
CA THR A 55 26.04 -7.04 -25.98
C THR A 55 26.54 -5.62 -25.73
N LYS A 56 26.28 -5.06 -24.54
CA LYS A 56 26.57 -3.65 -24.24
C LYS A 56 27.87 -3.46 -23.49
N TYR A 57 28.13 -4.30 -22.51
CA TYR A 57 29.28 -4.16 -21.62
C TYR A 57 30.48 -5.06 -21.99
N GLY A 58 30.30 -6.00 -22.92
CA GLY A 58 31.36 -6.89 -23.37
C GLY A 58 31.89 -7.79 -22.24
N PHE A 59 31.01 -8.28 -21.37
CA PHE A 59 31.37 -9.13 -20.24
C PHE A 59 31.44 -10.62 -20.57
N SER A 60 31.29 -10.99 -21.84
CA SER A 60 31.48 -12.37 -22.30
C SER A 60 32.95 -12.64 -22.64
N ASP A 61 33.51 -13.72 -22.08
CA ASP A 61 34.86 -14.15 -22.38
C ASP A 61 34.97 -14.76 -23.79
N LYS A 62 33.86 -15.28 -24.35
CA LYS A 62 33.78 -15.87 -25.70
C LYS A 62 33.73 -14.80 -26.76
N LEU A 63 32.91 -13.77 -26.58
CA LEU A 63 32.69 -12.69 -27.54
C LEU A 63 33.66 -11.52 -27.40
N GLY A 64 34.36 -11.44 -26.25
CA GLY A 64 35.32 -10.40 -25.96
C GLY A 64 34.68 -9.03 -25.65
N PRO A 65 35.50 -7.98 -25.47
CA PRO A 65 35.03 -6.63 -25.11
C PRO A 65 34.57 -5.85 -26.35
N VAL A 66 33.52 -6.39 -27.03
CA VAL A 66 32.94 -5.78 -28.22
C VAL A 66 31.50 -5.35 -27.89
N ASN A 67 31.13 -4.17 -28.37
CA ASN A 67 29.76 -3.67 -28.25
C ASN A 67 28.93 -4.13 -29.47
N TYR A 68 27.96 -5.00 -29.21
CA TYR A 68 26.99 -5.51 -30.18
C TYR A 68 25.61 -4.88 -29.99
N SER A 69 25.45 -3.92 -29.09
CA SER A 69 24.16 -3.25 -28.90
C SER A 69 23.81 -2.42 -30.13
N ASN A 70 22.60 -2.59 -30.65
CA ASN A 70 22.10 -1.73 -31.74
C ASN A 70 21.85 -0.33 -31.16
N SER A 71 22.76 0.61 -31.43
CA SER A 71 22.61 2.00 -30.99
C SER A 71 21.87 2.89 -32.00
N ASP A 72 21.56 2.37 -33.18
CA ASP A 72 20.94 3.15 -34.24
C ASP A 72 19.45 2.80 -34.39
N GLU A 73 18.60 3.39 -33.56
CA GLU A 73 17.22 3.67 -33.92
C GLU A 73 17.20 4.74 -35.04
N VAL A 74 17.44 4.34 -36.25
CA VAL A 74 17.26 5.25 -37.38
C VAL A 74 15.76 5.42 -37.61
N PHE A 75 15.25 6.56 -37.19
CA PHE A 75 13.88 7.00 -37.41
C PHE A 75 13.68 7.33 -38.90
N LEU A 76 13.42 6.32 -39.69
CA LEU A 76 13.01 6.48 -41.10
C LEU A 76 11.50 6.23 -41.18
N GLY A 77 10.73 7.31 -40.88
CA GLY A 77 9.29 7.41 -41.14
C GLY A 77 8.52 6.09 -41.20
N ASN A 78 7.72 5.77 -40.20
CA ASN A 78 6.73 4.68 -40.15
C ASN A 78 7.20 3.22 -40.22
N GLN A 79 8.48 2.91 -40.38
CA GLN A 79 9.03 1.55 -40.27
C GLN A 79 10.29 1.56 -39.41
N ILE A 80 10.18 1.02 -38.18
CA ILE A 80 11.32 0.73 -37.30
C ILE A 80 11.94 -0.57 -37.83
N THR A 81 12.94 -0.48 -38.68
CA THR A 81 13.72 -1.64 -39.09
C THR A 81 15.00 -1.64 -38.29
N SER A 82 15.05 -2.40 -37.19
CA SER A 82 16.29 -2.66 -36.44
C SER A 82 17.16 -3.60 -37.33
N THR A 83 18.13 -3.05 -38.00
CA THR A 83 19.09 -3.86 -38.75
C THR A 83 20.14 -4.34 -37.76
N LYS A 84 20.23 -5.67 -37.54
CA LYS A 84 21.32 -6.26 -36.75
C LYS A 84 22.66 -5.88 -37.38
N ALA A 85 23.57 -5.28 -36.64
CA ALA A 85 24.90 -4.87 -37.12
C ALA A 85 25.92 -6.00 -37.12
N TYR A 86 25.51 -7.25 -36.88
CA TYR A 86 26.37 -8.43 -36.76
C TYR A 86 25.75 -9.63 -37.51
N SER A 87 26.60 -10.64 -37.78
CA SER A 87 26.20 -11.85 -38.53
C SER A 87 25.25 -12.73 -37.73
N GLU A 88 24.51 -13.62 -38.41
CA GLU A 88 23.67 -14.63 -37.73
C GLU A 88 24.49 -15.58 -36.85
N GLU A 89 25.75 -15.86 -37.21
CA GLU A 89 26.66 -16.65 -36.40
C GLU A 89 26.93 -15.95 -35.03
N THR A 90 27.26 -14.66 -35.08
CA THR A 90 27.44 -13.84 -33.86
C THR A 90 26.13 -13.73 -33.05
N ALA A 91 24.97 -13.65 -33.69
CA ALA A 91 23.68 -13.66 -33.00
C ALA A 91 23.47 -14.95 -32.21
N ASN A 92 23.78 -16.11 -32.80
CA ASN A 92 23.70 -17.41 -32.12
C ASN A 92 24.67 -17.47 -30.93
N GLU A 93 25.89 -16.97 -31.09
CA GLU A 93 26.86 -16.91 -29.98
C GLU A 93 26.40 -16.02 -28.85
N ILE A 94 25.76 -14.88 -29.15
CA ILE A 94 25.17 -14.00 -28.13
C ILE A 94 24.04 -14.75 -27.37
N ASP A 95 23.15 -15.43 -28.07
CA ASP A 95 22.04 -16.15 -27.48
C ASP A 95 22.52 -17.35 -26.61
N GLU A 96 23.59 -18.05 -27.04
CA GLU A 96 24.25 -19.09 -26.25
C GLU A 96 24.87 -18.52 -24.96
N GLU A 97 25.56 -17.38 -25.03
CA GLU A 97 26.17 -16.76 -23.86
C GLU A 97 25.12 -16.22 -22.88
N VAL A 98 24.07 -15.59 -23.38
CA VAL A 98 22.94 -15.14 -22.55
C VAL A 98 22.30 -16.32 -21.82
N LYS A 99 22.04 -17.42 -22.55
CA LYS A 99 21.50 -18.63 -21.95
C LYS A 99 22.43 -19.19 -20.88
N ARG A 100 23.73 -19.30 -21.16
CA ARG A 100 24.74 -19.78 -20.21
C ARG A 100 24.75 -18.96 -18.91
N ILE A 101 24.76 -17.63 -19.03
CA ILE A 101 24.77 -16.71 -17.86
C ILE A 101 23.52 -16.93 -16.99
N VAL A 102 22.35 -17.04 -17.62
CA VAL A 102 21.08 -17.26 -16.89
C VAL A 102 21.04 -18.64 -16.25
N GLU A 103 21.50 -19.70 -16.94
CA GLU A 103 21.58 -21.06 -16.40
C GLU A 103 22.55 -21.15 -15.21
N GLU A 104 23.75 -20.58 -15.32
CA GLU A 104 24.72 -20.52 -14.21
C GLU A 104 24.17 -19.75 -13.00
N ALA A 105 23.46 -18.64 -13.22
CA ALA A 105 22.82 -17.90 -12.15
C ALA A 105 21.67 -18.68 -11.50
N TYR A 106 20.91 -19.44 -12.31
CA TYR A 106 19.85 -20.32 -11.81
C TYR A 106 20.43 -21.45 -10.92
N ASP A 107 21.51 -22.08 -11.35
CA ASP A 107 22.17 -23.15 -10.60
C ASP A 107 22.80 -22.61 -9.29
N ALA A 108 23.36 -21.40 -9.34
CA ALA A 108 23.84 -20.71 -8.14
C ALA A 108 22.70 -20.40 -7.15
N ALA A 109 21.57 -19.89 -7.65
CA ALA A 109 20.38 -19.65 -6.82
C ALA A 109 19.84 -20.96 -6.20
N MET A 110 19.85 -22.04 -6.98
CA MET A 110 19.45 -23.38 -6.51
C MET A 110 20.33 -23.83 -5.35
N THR A 111 21.65 -23.76 -5.50
CA THR A 111 22.61 -24.13 -4.47
C THR A 111 22.41 -23.32 -3.18
N ILE A 112 22.28 -22.00 -3.28
CA ILE A 112 22.06 -21.12 -2.12
C ILE A 112 20.76 -21.48 -1.38
N LEU A 113 19.66 -21.69 -2.11
CA LEU A 113 18.37 -21.98 -1.48
C LEU A 113 18.29 -23.41 -0.93
N GLU A 114 19.00 -24.38 -1.52
CA GLU A 114 19.13 -25.74 -0.95
C GLU A 114 19.92 -25.72 0.35
N GLU A 115 21.04 -24.99 0.40
CA GLU A 115 21.86 -24.83 1.61
C GLU A 115 21.10 -24.15 2.75
N HIS A 116 20.18 -23.22 2.41
CA HIS A 116 19.40 -22.42 3.37
C HIS A 116 17.92 -22.79 3.40
N ARG A 117 17.59 -24.06 3.14
CA ARG A 117 16.21 -24.54 3.05
C ARG A 117 15.42 -24.38 4.35
N GLU A 118 16.06 -24.58 5.49
CA GLU A 118 15.43 -24.43 6.81
C GLU A 118 15.07 -22.96 7.06
N GLN A 119 15.98 -22.04 6.74
CA GLN A 119 15.78 -20.60 6.85
C GLN A 119 14.68 -20.13 5.90
N LEU A 120 14.67 -20.61 4.66
CA LEU A 120 13.60 -20.31 3.70
C LEU A 120 12.23 -20.70 4.26
N THR A 121 12.14 -21.89 4.88
CA THR A 121 10.91 -22.39 5.49
C THR A 121 10.49 -21.55 6.68
N ALA A 122 11.42 -21.19 7.57
CA ALA A 122 11.14 -20.33 8.73
C ALA A 122 10.62 -18.94 8.34
N VAL A 123 11.27 -18.31 7.36
CA VAL A 123 10.83 -16.99 6.82
C VAL A 123 9.46 -17.10 6.16
N ALA A 124 9.21 -18.15 5.38
CA ALA A 124 7.91 -18.36 4.74
C ALA A 124 6.79 -18.56 5.78
N GLN A 125 7.03 -19.33 6.84
CA GLN A 125 6.08 -19.51 7.94
C GLN A 125 5.84 -18.21 8.71
N GLY A 126 6.88 -17.42 8.95
CA GLY A 126 6.76 -16.09 9.54
C GLY A 126 5.88 -15.17 8.72
N LEU A 127 6.09 -15.12 7.39
CA LEU A 127 5.26 -14.34 6.47
C LEU A 127 3.80 -14.79 6.44
N LEU A 128 3.55 -16.10 6.49
CA LEU A 128 2.18 -16.64 6.58
C LEU A 128 1.48 -16.25 7.89
N ALA A 129 2.26 -16.09 8.97
CA ALA A 129 1.71 -15.75 10.29
C ALA A 129 1.37 -14.25 10.44
N ILE A 130 2.20 -13.36 9.87
CA ILE A 130 2.07 -11.90 10.10
C ILE A 130 1.99 -11.05 8.83
N GLU A 131 1.96 -11.66 7.64
CA GLU A 131 1.85 -11.07 6.30
C GLU A 131 3.03 -10.17 5.88
N THR A 132 3.69 -9.50 6.81
CA THR A 132 4.84 -8.60 6.53
C THR A 132 5.92 -8.78 7.59
N LEU A 133 7.18 -8.87 7.15
CA LEU A 133 8.37 -8.89 8.02
C LEU A 133 9.14 -7.58 7.86
N ASP A 134 9.62 -7.03 8.96
CA ASP A 134 10.66 -6.01 8.93
C ASP A 134 12.06 -6.63 8.84
N GLY A 135 13.10 -5.77 8.67
CA GLY A 135 14.47 -6.25 8.50
C GLY A 135 15.01 -6.99 9.72
N ASP A 136 14.66 -6.55 10.92
CA ASP A 136 15.14 -7.17 12.16
C ASP A 136 14.45 -8.51 12.41
N GLN A 137 13.17 -8.62 12.13
CA GLN A 137 12.38 -9.86 12.19
C GLN A 137 12.87 -10.88 11.17
N PHE A 138 13.18 -10.43 9.94
CA PHE A 138 13.77 -11.30 8.91
C PHE A 138 15.10 -11.89 9.38
N VAL A 139 16.00 -11.06 9.90
CA VAL A 139 17.31 -11.50 10.41
C VAL A 139 17.12 -12.48 11.57
N ALA A 140 16.23 -12.19 12.51
CA ALA A 140 15.97 -13.05 13.65
C ALA A 140 15.44 -14.45 13.25
N LEU A 141 14.55 -14.52 12.25
CA LEU A 141 14.08 -15.80 11.69
C LEU A 141 15.18 -16.52 10.93
N PHE A 142 16.00 -15.79 10.17
CA PHE A 142 17.08 -16.36 9.37
C PHE A 142 18.19 -16.94 10.24
N ASP A 143 18.59 -16.25 11.30
CA ASP A 143 19.62 -16.68 12.25
C ASP A 143 19.10 -17.70 13.27
N GLY A 144 17.78 -17.94 13.31
CA GLY A 144 17.15 -18.88 14.25
C GLY A 144 17.08 -18.34 15.69
N SER A 145 17.25 -17.04 15.91
CA SER A 145 17.12 -16.41 17.23
C SER A 145 15.65 -16.20 17.64
N MET A 146 14.73 -16.30 16.70
CA MET A 146 13.27 -16.24 16.88
C MET A 146 12.60 -17.30 16.03
N THR A 147 11.57 -17.95 16.57
CA THR A 147 10.75 -18.90 15.81
C THR A 147 9.54 -18.19 15.18
N PRO A 148 8.95 -18.75 14.10
CA PRO A 148 7.72 -18.21 13.51
C PRO A 148 6.56 -18.12 14.50
N GLU A 149 6.46 -19.04 15.46
CA GLU A 149 5.44 -19.07 16.51
C GLU A 149 5.63 -17.93 17.51
N GLU A 150 6.85 -17.67 17.95
CA GLU A 150 7.18 -16.55 18.84
C GLU A 150 6.88 -15.21 18.18
N LEU A 151 7.23 -15.08 16.92
CA LEU A 151 6.93 -13.89 16.12
C LEU A 151 5.41 -13.64 15.99
N ALA A 152 4.64 -14.72 15.75
CA ALA A 152 3.18 -14.63 15.66
C ALA A 152 2.55 -14.22 17.00
N GLU A 153 3.07 -14.70 18.11
CA GLU A 153 2.57 -14.32 19.44
C GLU A 153 2.91 -12.88 19.80
N GLU A 154 4.12 -12.43 19.51
CA GLU A 154 4.52 -11.03 19.71
C GLU A 154 3.61 -10.07 18.91
N GLN A 155 3.30 -10.40 17.66
CA GLN A 155 2.39 -9.62 16.83
C GLN A 155 0.95 -9.61 17.37
N ARG A 156 0.46 -10.72 17.92
CA ARG A 156 -0.85 -10.78 18.56
C ARG A 156 -0.91 -9.85 19.77
N VAL A 157 0.10 -9.91 20.64
CA VAL A 157 0.18 -9.05 21.82
C VAL A 157 0.21 -7.57 21.42
N MET A 158 1.03 -7.20 20.44
CA MET A 158 1.07 -5.82 19.94
C MET A 158 -0.26 -5.37 19.32
N GLN A 159 -0.94 -6.25 18.58
CA GLN A 159 -2.25 -5.91 18.01
C GLN A 159 -3.32 -5.74 19.11
N GLU A 160 -3.31 -6.56 20.15
CA GLU A 160 -4.23 -6.42 21.27
C GLU A 160 -3.99 -5.12 22.03
N GLU A 161 -2.73 -4.76 22.29
CA GLU A 161 -2.38 -3.50 22.91
C GLU A 161 -2.81 -2.29 22.08
N ARG A 162 -2.60 -2.31 20.76
CA ARG A 162 -3.08 -1.28 19.84
C ARG A 162 -4.59 -1.15 19.89
N LYS A 163 -5.32 -2.26 19.78
CA LYS A 163 -6.79 -2.27 19.89
C LYS A 163 -7.28 -1.76 21.23
N ALA A 164 -6.56 -2.05 22.31
CA ALA A 164 -6.89 -1.54 23.64
C ALA A 164 -6.67 -0.02 23.75
N LYS A 165 -5.55 0.50 23.21
CA LYS A 165 -5.27 1.94 23.14
C LYS A 165 -6.30 2.67 22.29
N ASP A 166 -6.56 2.20 21.07
CA ASP A 166 -7.56 2.80 20.18
C ASP A 166 -8.95 2.86 20.82
N LYS A 167 -9.31 1.79 21.55
CA LYS A 167 -10.58 1.73 22.28
C LYS A 167 -10.64 2.71 23.45
N GLN A 168 -9.51 2.95 24.12
CA GLN A 168 -9.41 3.95 25.19
C GLN A 168 -9.47 5.37 24.62
N GLU A 169 -8.74 5.64 23.54
CA GLU A 169 -8.75 6.95 22.85
C GLU A 169 -10.13 7.27 22.28
N ALA A 170 -10.78 6.30 21.66
CA ALA A 170 -12.15 6.47 21.15
C ALA A 170 -13.14 6.80 22.30
N LYS A 171 -13.03 6.11 23.45
CA LYS A 171 -13.85 6.41 24.64
C LYS A 171 -13.56 7.81 25.19
N ALA A 172 -12.28 8.21 25.23
CA ALA A 172 -11.89 9.54 25.70
C ALA A 172 -12.42 10.64 24.76
N ALA A 173 -12.30 10.44 23.44
CA ALA A 173 -12.84 11.36 22.42
C ALA A 173 -14.36 11.52 22.53
N ILE A 174 -15.11 10.42 22.71
CA ILE A 174 -16.57 10.46 22.92
C ILE A 174 -16.90 11.24 24.20
N ARG A 175 -16.15 11.02 25.30
CA ARG A 175 -16.36 11.73 26.55
C ARG A 175 -16.10 13.23 26.41
N GLN A 176 -15.02 13.61 25.75
CA GLN A 176 -14.72 15.03 25.46
C GLN A 176 -15.81 15.67 24.59
N ARG A 177 -16.27 14.97 23.56
CA ARG A 177 -17.34 15.47 22.67
C ARG A 177 -18.65 15.70 23.44
N LYS A 178 -19.02 14.77 24.30
CA LYS A 178 -20.21 14.92 25.18
C LYS A 178 -20.06 16.09 26.15
N LEU A 179 -18.86 16.28 26.72
CA LEU A 179 -18.60 17.39 27.65
C LEU A 179 -18.70 18.74 26.92
N LYS A 180 -18.13 18.83 25.71
CA LYS A 180 -18.19 20.04 24.88
C LYS A 180 -19.64 20.38 24.48
N GLN A 181 -20.41 19.38 24.06
CA GLN A 181 -21.83 19.56 23.74
C GLN A 181 -22.64 20.04 24.96
N LYS A 182 -22.33 19.49 26.15
CA LYS A 182 -22.99 19.95 27.39
C LYS A 182 -22.66 21.40 27.70
N GLN A 183 -21.40 21.81 27.58
CA GLN A 183 -20.98 23.20 27.77
C GLN A 183 -21.62 24.15 26.74
N GLU A 184 -21.68 23.76 25.48
CA GLU A 184 -22.34 24.54 24.42
C GLU A 184 -23.85 24.70 24.68
N MET A 185 -24.52 23.65 25.18
CA MET A 185 -25.93 23.74 25.58
C MET A 185 -26.11 24.66 26.80
N GLU A 186 -25.32 24.53 27.85
CA GLU A 186 -25.37 25.39 29.03
C GLU A 186 -25.11 26.88 28.65
N GLU A 187 -24.19 27.13 27.78
CA GLU A 187 -23.91 28.49 27.28
C GLU A 187 -25.07 29.04 26.44
N ALA A 188 -25.68 28.21 25.60
CA ALA A 188 -26.83 28.60 24.79
C ALA A 188 -28.07 28.87 25.68
N GLU A 189 -28.31 28.09 26.74
CA GLU A 189 -29.35 28.33 27.71
C GLU A 189 -29.13 29.62 28.48
N ARG A 190 -27.87 29.88 28.92
CA ARG A 190 -27.53 31.13 29.59
C ARG A 190 -27.78 32.36 28.71
N LYS A 191 -27.33 32.33 27.44
CA LYS A 191 -27.57 33.41 26.46
C LYS A 191 -29.06 33.63 26.20
N LYS A 192 -29.83 32.52 26.16
CA LYS A 192 -31.28 32.61 26.00
C LYS A 192 -31.96 33.24 27.23
N GLN A 193 -31.47 32.94 28.41
CA GLN A 193 -31.99 33.51 29.67
C GLN A 193 -31.64 35.01 29.75
N GLU A 194 -30.40 35.40 29.46
CA GLU A 194 -29.94 36.80 29.37
C GLU A 194 -30.79 37.61 28.40
N ALA A 195 -31.04 37.07 27.20
CA ALA A 195 -31.90 37.71 26.20
C ALA A 195 -33.37 37.83 26.67
N LEU A 196 -33.87 36.89 27.42
CA LEU A 196 -35.23 36.93 27.98
C LEU A 196 -35.34 37.98 29.09
N ASP A 197 -34.31 38.09 29.94
CA ASP A 197 -34.25 39.09 31.01
C ASP A 197 -34.16 40.50 30.41
N GLU A 198 -33.33 40.72 29.37
CA GLU A 198 -33.26 42.01 28.63
C GLU A 198 -34.60 42.36 27.98
N LEU A 199 -35.30 41.41 27.39
CA LEU A 199 -36.60 41.62 26.77
C LEU A 199 -37.64 41.99 27.84
N THR A 200 -37.58 41.39 29.04
CA THR A 200 -38.47 41.67 30.15
C THR A 200 -38.24 43.07 30.68
N GLU A 201 -36.98 43.49 30.87
CA GLU A 201 -36.65 44.89 31.25
C GLU A 201 -37.14 45.89 30.22
N MET A 202 -36.97 45.63 28.91
CA MET A 202 -37.48 46.54 27.87
C MET A 202 -39.01 46.64 27.88
N ILE A 203 -39.74 45.57 28.17
CA ILE A 203 -41.19 45.56 28.27
C ILE A 203 -41.64 46.35 29.52
N GLU A 204 -40.94 46.25 30.63
CA GLU A 204 -41.23 47.02 31.87
C GLU A 204 -40.97 48.54 31.65
N GLU A 205 -39.88 48.93 30.96
CA GLU A 205 -39.60 50.32 30.60
C GLU A 205 -40.65 50.89 29.67
N GLN A 206 -41.05 50.13 28.64
CA GLN A 206 -42.11 50.58 27.72
C GLN A 206 -43.48 50.63 28.40
N GLY A 207 -43.75 49.70 29.34
CA GLY A 207 -44.98 49.72 30.13
C GLY A 207 -45.13 50.93 31.05
N LYS A 208 -44.02 51.52 31.50
CA LYS A 208 -44.00 52.75 32.27
C LYS A 208 -44.30 54.01 31.44
N ASN A 209 -44.15 53.95 30.10
CA ASN A 209 -44.32 55.07 29.20
C ASN A 209 -45.59 55.00 28.35
N ALA A 210 -46.37 53.92 28.37
CA ALA A 210 -47.54 53.76 27.52
C ALA A 210 -48.85 53.71 28.28
N ARG A 211 -49.67 54.78 28.14
CA ARG A 211 -51.14 54.75 28.34
C ARG A 211 -51.81 53.88 27.29
N PHE A 212 -51.38 52.63 27.08
CA PHE A 212 -51.99 51.73 26.10
C PHE A 212 -52.54 50.49 26.77
N LYS A 213 -53.84 50.28 26.68
CA LYS A 213 -54.48 49.04 27.12
C LYS A 213 -54.18 47.97 26.07
N PRO A 214 -53.46 46.88 26.40
CA PRO A 214 -53.27 45.80 25.43
C PRO A 214 -54.58 45.07 25.22
N LYS A 215 -54.95 44.89 23.93
CA LYS A 215 -56.00 43.98 23.51
C LYS A 215 -55.44 42.59 23.69
N VAL A 216 -55.99 41.84 24.64
CA VAL A 216 -55.60 40.44 24.86
C VAL A 216 -56.06 39.63 23.65
N MET A 217 -55.09 39.26 22.79
CA MET A 217 -55.30 38.23 21.79
C MET A 217 -55.29 36.85 22.44
N THR A 218 -56.39 36.16 22.33
CA THR A 218 -56.47 34.78 22.83
C THR A 218 -55.77 33.82 21.89
N TYR A 219 -55.25 32.72 22.45
CA TYR A 219 -54.42 31.68 21.76
C TYR A 219 -55.07 31.11 20.49
N ASN A 220 -56.35 31.30 20.27
CA ASN A 220 -57.10 30.81 19.09
C ASN A 220 -56.93 31.69 17.84
N ASP A 221 -56.37 32.89 17.94
CA ASP A 221 -56.17 33.76 16.78
C ASP A 221 -54.86 33.51 16.04
N MET A 222 -53.94 32.70 16.61
CA MET A 222 -52.64 32.37 16.03
C MET A 222 -52.59 31.06 15.23
N THR A 223 -53.69 30.26 15.23
CA THR A 223 -53.62 28.89 14.64
C THR A 223 -54.21 28.80 13.23
N ASN A 224 -54.53 29.93 12.57
CA ASN A 224 -55.20 29.87 11.29
C ASN A 224 -54.38 30.27 10.05
N THR A 225 -53.02 30.20 10.15
CA THR A 225 -52.14 30.37 8.98
C THR A 225 -50.99 29.40 8.99
N ALA A 226 -51.25 28.09 8.94
CA ALA A 226 -50.24 27.14 8.58
C ALA A 226 -50.87 26.10 7.64
N GLU A 227 -50.55 26.20 6.37
CA GLU A 227 -50.81 25.16 5.38
C GLU A 227 -50.05 23.90 5.75
N PRO A 228 -50.64 22.72 5.51
CA PRO A 228 -49.97 21.45 5.85
C PRO A 228 -48.80 21.18 4.89
N VAL A 229 -47.62 21.04 5.42
CA VAL A 229 -46.45 20.52 4.68
C VAL A 229 -46.63 19.02 4.49
N GLU A 230 -46.70 18.60 3.23
CA GLU A 230 -46.74 17.21 2.81
C GLU A 230 -45.48 16.48 3.30
N LYS A 231 -45.70 15.32 3.94
CA LYS A 231 -44.64 14.39 4.31
C LYS A 231 -44.24 13.60 3.09
N GLU A 232 -43.05 13.83 2.56
CA GLU A 232 -42.41 12.90 1.63
C GLU A 232 -41.99 11.64 2.38
N GLU A 233 -42.62 10.51 1.99
CA GLU A 233 -42.22 9.17 2.39
C GLU A 233 -40.90 8.80 1.70
N VAL A 234 -39.85 8.62 2.49
CA VAL A 234 -38.58 8.02 2.05
C VAL A 234 -38.83 6.51 1.95
N LYS A 235 -38.89 6.01 0.72
CA LYS A 235 -38.87 4.57 0.43
C LYS A 235 -37.50 4.01 0.72
N ALA A 236 -37.42 3.04 1.62
CA ALA A 236 -36.27 2.16 1.79
C ALA A 236 -36.20 1.22 0.57
N GLU A 237 -35.13 1.26 -0.17
CA GLU A 237 -34.78 0.23 -1.17
C GLU A 237 -34.03 -0.91 -0.47
N ASP A 238 -34.72 -2.03 -0.36
CA ASP A 238 -34.13 -3.33 -0.09
C ASP A 238 -33.29 -3.76 -1.30
N THR A 239 -32.02 -3.95 -1.12
CA THR A 239 -31.17 -4.68 -2.07
C THR A 239 -31.01 -6.11 -1.58
N GLU A 240 -31.80 -6.99 -2.13
CA GLU A 240 -31.62 -8.44 -2.03
C GLU A 240 -30.38 -8.87 -2.86
N ASP A 241 -29.56 -9.68 -2.21
CA ASP A 241 -28.52 -10.52 -2.80
C ASP A 241 -29.12 -11.48 -3.82
N GLU A 242 -28.60 -11.51 -5.03
CA GLU A 242 -28.64 -12.69 -5.87
C GLU A 242 -27.24 -13.17 -6.23
N SER A 243 -26.85 -14.23 -5.54
CA SER A 243 -25.86 -15.20 -5.97
C SER A 243 -26.39 -15.97 -7.18
N ASN A 244 -25.71 -16.00 -8.32
CA ASN A 244 -25.48 -17.23 -9.07
C ASN A 244 -24.69 -16.98 -10.38
N SER A 245 -23.67 -17.74 -10.55
CA SER A 245 -22.99 -18.34 -11.71
C SER A 245 -21.53 -18.05 -11.78
#